data_a63bfb5a326e8153da75f7d195c711ed
#
_entry.id   a63bfb5a326e8153da75f7d195c711ed
#
_cell.length_a   1.000
_cell.length_b   1.000
_cell.length_c   1.000
_cell.angle_alpha   90.00
_cell.angle_beta   90.00
_cell.angle_gamma   90.00
#
_symmetry.space_group_name_H-M   'P 1'
#
loop_
_entity.id
_entity.type
_entity.pdbx_description
1 polymer ?
#
loop_
_entity_poly.entity_id
_entity_poly.type
_entity_poly.pdbx_seq_one_letter_code
_entity_poly.pdbx_strand_id
1 'polypeptide(L)'
;MKTTSGERNMQKNSKTSFDTKCVHSGIDEYEFGAVVPPIYQTSTFKFKSAQHGAALFAGEEKGYIYTRMSNPTVEAMENSIAELEGGHKALGCASGMAAVSTAFGALTSSGDHVICSTAVYGPTTTILNTIF
;
A
#
# COMPACT_ATOMS: atom_id res chain seq x y z
N MET A 1 -21.69 1.33 18.31
CA MET A 1 -20.46 0.74 17.76
C MET A 1 -20.37 1.21 16.30
N LYS A 2 -19.51 2.20 15.98
CA LYS A 2 -19.37 2.70 14.60
C LYS A 2 -18.33 1.79 13.92
N THR A 3 -18.78 0.96 12.97
CA THR A 3 -17.87 0.22 12.08
C THR A 3 -16.94 1.20 11.36
N THR A 4 -15.65 0.91 11.36
CA THR A 4 -14.66 1.75 10.68
C THR A 4 -14.88 1.74 9.16
N SER A 5 -14.54 2.81 8.46
CA SER A 5 -14.72 2.94 7.00
C SER A 5 -14.13 1.76 6.21
N GLY A 6 -13.00 1.20 6.68
CA GLY A 6 -12.37 0.02 6.08
C GLY A 6 -13.20 -1.25 6.12
N GLU A 7 -13.94 -1.50 7.23
CA GLU A 7 -14.81 -2.69 7.34
C GLU A 7 -16.05 -2.58 6.45
N ARG A 8 -16.57 -1.37 6.23
CA ARG A 8 -17.70 -1.12 5.32
C ARG A 8 -17.32 -1.35 3.86
N ASN A 9 -16.09 -1.04 3.46
CA ASN A 9 -15.62 -1.28 2.09
C ASN A 9 -15.40 -2.77 1.81
N MET A 10 -14.86 -3.56 2.73
CA MET A 10 -14.67 -5.00 2.54
C MET A 10 -15.99 -5.77 2.30
N GLN A 11 -17.09 -5.40 2.96
CA GLN A 11 -18.39 -6.07 2.75
C GLN A 11 -19.13 -5.65 1.46
N LYS A 12 -18.86 -4.46 0.92
CA LYS A 12 -19.49 -3.97 -0.31
C LYS A 12 -18.98 -4.64 -1.59
N ASN A 13 -17.77 -5.20 -1.59
CA ASN A 13 -17.02 -5.53 -2.80
C ASN A 13 -17.16 -6.98 -3.32
N SER A 14 -17.78 -7.90 -2.58
CA SER A 14 -17.90 -9.30 -3.03
C SER A 14 -18.85 -9.52 -4.23
N LYS A 15 -19.60 -8.50 -4.65
CA LYS A 15 -20.59 -8.57 -5.76
C LYS A 15 -20.30 -7.56 -6.90
N THR A 16 -19.24 -6.78 -6.82
CA THR A 16 -18.94 -5.74 -7.82
C THR A 16 -18.16 -6.34 -8.98
N SER A 17 -18.55 -6.02 -10.23
CA SER A 17 -17.82 -6.50 -11.42
C SER A 17 -16.40 -5.92 -11.46
N PHE A 18 -15.49 -6.61 -12.14
CA PHE A 18 -14.11 -6.15 -12.33
C PHE A 18 -14.06 -4.75 -12.96
N ASP A 19 -14.88 -4.49 -13.98
CA ASP A 19 -14.94 -3.18 -14.66
C ASP A 19 -15.34 -2.07 -13.70
N THR A 20 -16.29 -2.33 -12.81
CA THR A 20 -16.71 -1.36 -11.77
C THR A 20 -15.56 -1.12 -10.78
N LYS A 21 -14.80 -2.16 -10.41
CA LYS A 21 -13.63 -2.03 -9.55
C LYS A 21 -12.55 -1.17 -10.21
N CYS A 22 -12.28 -1.32 -11.49
CA CYS A 22 -11.30 -0.49 -12.21
C CYS A 22 -11.57 1.02 -12.09
N VAL A 23 -12.84 1.41 -11.90
CA VAL A 23 -13.24 2.81 -11.81
C VAL A 23 -13.38 3.32 -10.38
N HIS A 24 -13.76 2.45 -9.44
CA HIS A 24 -14.19 2.85 -8.09
C HIS A 24 -13.33 2.31 -6.95
N SER A 25 -12.36 1.42 -7.20
CA SER A 25 -11.50 0.89 -6.15
C SER A 25 -10.56 1.96 -5.61
N GLY A 26 -10.26 1.87 -4.31
CA GLY A 26 -9.35 2.79 -3.63
C GLY A 26 -9.89 4.21 -3.44
N ILE A 27 -11.14 4.48 -3.86
CA ILE A 27 -11.79 5.77 -3.66
C ILE A 27 -12.50 5.79 -2.31
N ASP A 28 -12.22 6.80 -1.51
CA ASP A 28 -12.86 7.07 -0.22
C ASP A 28 -13.67 8.39 -0.26
N GLU A 29 -14.32 8.76 0.82
CA GLU A 29 -14.91 10.08 0.97
C GLU A 29 -13.79 11.11 1.19
N TYR A 30 -13.61 11.99 0.22
CA TYR A 30 -12.62 13.06 0.28
C TYR A 30 -13.25 14.38 0.69
N GLU A 31 -12.45 15.24 1.32
CA GLU A 31 -12.85 16.59 1.68
C GLU A 31 -13.39 17.34 0.44
N PHE A 32 -14.42 18.13 0.63
CA PHE A 32 -15.13 18.86 -0.43
C PHE A 32 -15.81 17.98 -1.51
N GLY A 33 -15.99 16.68 -1.28
CA GLY A 33 -16.66 15.79 -2.24
C GLY A 33 -15.84 15.54 -3.51
N ALA A 34 -14.51 15.53 -3.41
CA ALA A 34 -13.65 15.20 -4.55
C ALA A 34 -13.95 13.77 -5.06
N VAL A 35 -14.12 13.63 -6.38
CA VAL A 35 -14.45 12.34 -7.03
C VAL A 35 -13.22 11.45 -7.16
N VAL A 36 -12.02 12.04 -7.21
CA VAL A 36 -10.74 11.34 -7.31
C VAL A 36 -9.86 11.66 -6.09
N PRO A 37 -8.92 10.77 -5.73
CA PRO A 37 -8.02 11.03 -4.62
C PRO A 37 -7.24 12.33 -4.82
N PRO A 38 -7.25 13.28 -3.87
CA PRO A 38 -6.41 14.46 -3.93
C PRO A 38 -4.93 14.08 -3.94
N ILE A 39 -4.10 14.88 -4.62
CA ILE A 39 -2.64 14.68 -4.64
C ILE A 39 -2.03 15.37 -3.41
N TYR A 40 -1.64 14.58 -2.42
CA TYR A 40 -0.93 15.05 -1.23
C TYR A 40 0.59 15.10 -1.49
N GLN A 41 1.03 16.16 -2.15
CA GLN A 41 2.44 16.39 -2.49
C GLN A 41 3.19 17.02 -1.30
N THR A 42 3.35 16.25 -0.23
CA THR A 42 4.04 16.65 0.98
C THR A 42 4.93 15.52 1.49
N SER A 43 6.02 15.87 2.18
CA SER A 43 6.87 14.88 2.86
C SER A 43 6.38 14.55 4.26
N THR A 44 5.77 15.52 4.97
CA THR A 44 5.37 15.38 6.37
C THR A 44 3.95 15.86 6.58
N PHE A 45 3.32 15.38 7.65
CA PHE A 45 1.96 15.76 8.05
C PHE A 45 1.98 16.42 9.42
N LYS A 46 1.13 17.43 9.61
CA LYS A 46 1.04 18.19 10.85
C LYS A 46 0.29 17.41 11.92
N PHE A 47 0.87 17.33 13.11
CA PHE A 47 0.18 16.78 14.28
C PHE A 47 -0.72 17.81 14.95
N LYS A 48 -1.82 17.36 15.54
CA LYS A 48 -2.74 18.21 16.32
C LYS A 48 -2.11 18.64 17.65
N SER A 49 -1.29 17.77 18.24
CA SER A 49 -0.54 18.01 19.48
C SER A 49 0.66 17.05 19.55
N ALA A 50 1.54 17.24 20.54
CA ALA A 50 2.64 16.32 20.83
C ALA A 50 2.12 14.92 21.20
N GLN A 51 1.03 14.84 21.97
CA GLN A 51 0.39 13.58 22.36
C GLN A 51 -0.18 12.84 21.16
N HIS A 52 -0.86 13.56 20.23
CA HIS A 52 -1.33 12.97 18.98
C HIS A 52 -0.17 12.41 18.14
N GLY A 53 0.94 13.15 18.04
CA GLY A 53 2.14 12.66 17.35
C GLY A 53 2.69 11.38 18.00
N ALA A 54 2.79 11.33 19.32
CA ALA A 54 3.24 10.14 20.05
C ALA A 54 2.32 8.93 19.81
N ALA A 55 1.00 9.12 19.84
CA ALA A 55 0.02 8.06 19.56
C ALA A 55 0.11 7.51 18.13
N LEU A 56 0.35 8.39 17.15
CA LEU A 56 0.60 7.96 15.76
C LEU A 56 1.87 7.12 15.64
N PHE A 57 2.97 7.53 16.27
CA PHE A 57 4.23 6.77 16.26
C PHE A 57 4.11 5.43 17.01
N ALA A 58 3.30 5.37 18.05
CA ALA A 58 3.01 4.14 18.80
C ALA A 58 2.02 3.21 18.05
N GLY A 59 1.38 3.67 16.96
CA GLY A 59 0.34 2.91 16.26
C GLY A 59 -1.00 2.81 17.01
N GLU A 60 -1.19 3.63 18.03
CA GLU A 60 -2.41 3.72 18.84
C GLU A 60 -3.52 4.49 18.13
N GLU A 61 -3.14 5.41 17.25
CA GLU A 61 -4.05 6.13 16.36
C GLU A 61 -3.67 5.91 14.89
N LYS A 62 -4.66 5.96 14.00
CA LYS A 62 -4.44 5.93 12.54
C LYS A 62 -4.24 7.34 12.02
N GLY A 63 -3.28 7.52 11.13
CA GLY A 63 -3.01 8.80 10.47
C GLY A 63 -1.69 8.78 9.72
N TYR A 64 -1.32 9.92 9.20
CA TYR A 64 -0.11 10.09 8.39
C TYR A 64 0.93 10.88 9.17
N ILE A 65 2.18 10.43 9.09
CA ILE A 65 3.33 11.03 9.74
C ILE A 65 4.29 11.59 8.69
N TYR A 66 4.71 10.70 7.78
CA TYR A 66 5.72 10.96 6.78
C TYR A 66 5.46 10.12 5.52
N THR A 67 5.56 10.73 4.34
CA THR A 67 5.18 10.11 3.05
C THR A 67 5.92 8.80 2.75
N ARG A 68 7.18 8.63 3.19
CA ARG A 68 7.89 7.35 3.03
C ARG A 68 7.21 6.20 3.79
N MET A 69 6.52 6.50 4.89
CA MET A 69 5.78 5.49 5.69
C MET A 69 4.38 5.26 5.12
N SER A 70 3.65 6.34 4.85
CA SER A 70 2.32 6.32 4.25
C SER A 70 1.93 7.71 3.73
N ASN A 71 1.13 7.74 2.67
CA ASN A 71 0.60 8.95 2.06
C ASN A 71 -0.79 8.66 1.51
N PRO A 72 -1.81 9.52 1.69
CA PRO A 72 -3.18 9.24 1.24
C PRO A 72 -3.29 8.95 -0.26
N THR A 73 -2.51 9.62 -1.09
CA THR A 73 -2.51 9.39 -2.55
C THR A 73 -1.94 8.02 -2.91
N VAL A 74 -0.83 7.62 -2.26
CA VAL A 74 -0.21 6.31 -2.47
C VAL A 74 -1.12 5.21 -1.93
N GLU A 75 -1.70 5.41 -0.75
CA GLU A 75 -2.64 4.45 -0.13
C GLU A 75 -3.88 4.21 -1.00
N ALA A 76 -4.41 5.24 -1.66
CA ALA A 76 -5.52 5.08 -2.61
C ALA A 76 -5.14 4.15 -3.78
N MET A 77 -3.94 4.30 -4.34
CA MET A 77 -3.41 3.41 -5.39
C MET A 77 -3.21 1.98 -4.83
N GLU A 78 -2.59 1.84 -3.67
CA GLU A 78 -2.35 0.55 -3.03
C GLU A 78 -3.65 -0.21 -2.77
N ASN A 79 -4.67 0.47 -2.25
CA ASN A 79 -5.99 -0.10 -2.01
C ASN A 79 -6.68 -0.52 -3.33
N SER A 80 -6.54 0.29 -4.39
CA SER A 80 -7.08 -0.06 -5.72
C SER A 80 -6.45 -1.34 -6.26
N ILE A 81 -5.13 -1.44 -6.25
CA ILE A 81 -4.41 -2.62 -6.74
C ILE A 81 -4.72 -3.85 -5.90
N ALA A 82 -4.71 -3.72 -4.57
CA ALA A 82 -5.07 -4.83 -3.69
C ALA A 82 -6.48 -5.37 -3.98
N GLU A 83 -7.45 -4.50 -4.23
CA GLU A 83 -8.82 -4.89 -4.55
C GLU A 83 -8.93 -5.56 -5.93
N LEU A 84 -8.25 -5.03 -6.94
CA LEU A 84 -8.25 -5.58 -8.30
C LEU A 84 -7.59 -6.97 -8.35
N GLU A 85 -6.50 -7.17 -7.62
CA GLU A 85 -5.78 -8.43 -7.54
C GLU A 85 -6.39 -9.43 -6.53
N GLY A 86 -7.43 -9.02 -5.78
CA GLY A 86 -7.99 -9.83 -4.71
C GLY A 86 -7.03 -10.06 -3.55
N GLY A 87 -6.01 -9.20 -3.41
CA GLY A 87 -5.00 -9.24 -2.38
C GLY A 87 -5.48 -8.62 -1.06
N HIS A 88 -4.80 -8.98 0.03
CA HIS A 88 -5.07 -8.39 1.34
C HIS A 88 -4.60 -6.92 1.42
N LYS A 89 -3.42 -6.63 0.85
CA LYS A 89 -2.80 -5.30 0.82
C LYS A 89 -1.82 -5.19 -0.33
N ALA A 90 -1.55 -3.98 -0.80
CA ALA A 90 -0.46 -3.68 -1.71
C ALA A 90 0.52 -2.69 -1.09
N LEU A 91 1.72 -2.63 -1.61
CA LEU A 91 2.77 -1.67 -1.23
C LEU A 91 3.31 -1.01 -2.49
N GLY A 92 3.19 0.31 -2.57
CA GLY A 92 3.74 1.11 -3.66
C GLY A 92 5.26 1.24 -3.55
N CYS A 93 5.96 0.91 -4.63
CA CYS A 93 7.41 1.04 -4.75
C CYS A 93 7.80 1.98 -5.88
N ALA A 94 8.99 2.57 -5.80
CA ALA A 94 9.49 3.52 -6.79
C ALA A 94 9.84 2.89 -8.15
N SER A 95 9.99 1.56 -8.21
CA SER A 95 10.25 0.80 -9.44
C SER A 95 9.90 -0.69 -9.27
N GLY A 96 9.76 -1.42 -10.38
CA GLY A 96 9.56 -2.87 -10.34
C GLY A 96 10.70 -3.60 -9.63
N MET A 97 11.96 -3.19 -9.82
CA MET A 97 13.08 -3.79 -9.09
C MET A 97 13.09 -3.46 -7.60
N ALA A 98 12.60 -2.29 -7.20
CA ALA A 98 12.38 -1.98 -5.80
C ALA A 98 11.30 -2.89 -5.20
N ALA A 99 10.22 -3.17 -5.94
CA ALA A 99 9.19 -4.12 -5.50
C ALA A 99 9.75 -5.55 -5.35
N VAL A 100 10.50 -6.03 -6.34
CA VAL A 100 11.18 -7.34 -6.29
C VAL A 100 12.10 -7.42 -5.07
N SER A 101 13.00 -6.45 -4.90
CA SER A 101 13.96 -6.43 -3.77
C SER A 101 13.26 -6.38 -2.42
N THR A 102 12.21 -5.58 -2.30
CA THR A 102 11.42 -5.48 -1.07
C THR A 102 10.72 -6.79 -0.75
N ALA A 103 10.13 -7.45 -1.74
CA ALA A 103 9.47 -8.75 -1.55
C ALA A 103 10.44 -9.81 -1.04
N PHE A 104 11.59 -9.97 -1.68
CA PHE A 104 12.61 -10.94 -1.22
C PHE A 104 13.17 -10.56 0.14
N GLY A 105 13.59 -9.30 0.34
CA GLY A 105 14.14 -8.85 1.62
C GLY A 105 13.16 -8.93 2.81
N ALA A 106 11.87 -8.92 2.56
CA ALA A 106 10.84 -9.07 3.60
C ALA A 106 10.50 -10.54 3.90
N LEU A 107 10.65 -11.44 2.93
CA LEU A 107 10.17 -12.82 3.01
C LEU A 107 11.29 -13.84 3.21
N THR A 108 12.55 -13.46 2.97
CA THR A 108 13.69 -14.39 3.04
C THR A 108 14.78 -13.90 3.98
N SER A 109 15.51 -14.84 4.54
CA SER A 109 16.68 -14.63 5.38
C SER A 109 17.89 -15.40 4.82
N SER A 110 19.09 -15.06 5.27
CA SER A 110 20.31 -15.77 4.86
C SER A 110 20.21 -17.26 5.18
N GLY A 111 20.41 -18.10 4.17
CA GLY A 111 20.28 -19.55 4.24
C GLY A 111 18.94 -20.11 3.75
N ASP A 112 17.97 -19.26 3.42
CA ASP A 112 16.71 -19.70 2.84
C ASP A 112 16.90 -20.13 1.37
N HIS A 113 16.01 -21.00 0.90
CA HIS A 113 15.98 -21.44 -0.48
C HIS A 113 14.93 -20.72 -1.30
N VAL A 114 15.32 -20.18 -2.46
CA VAL A 114 14.43 -19.54 -3.44
C VAL A 114 14.43 -20.34 -4.72
N ILE A 115 13.25 -20.71 -5.21
CA ILE A 115 13.08 -21.31 -6.54
C ILE A 115 12.59 -20.22 -7.49
N CYS A 116 13.37 -19.94 -8.52
CA CYS A 116 13.08 -18.91 -9.51
C CYS A 116 13.13 -19.50 -10.92
N SER A 117 12.15 -19.11 -11.76
CA SER A 117 12.18 -19.43 -13.19
C SER A 117 13.38 -18.77 -13.87
N THR A 118 13.98 -19.43 -14.85
CA THR A 118 15.01 -18.85 -15.71
C THR A 118 14.46 -17.80 -16.68
N ALA A 119 13.16 -17.75 -16.88
CA ALA A 119 12.45 -16.84 -17.79
C ALA A 119 11.99 -15.53 -17.14
N VAL A 120 12.54 -15.17 -15.96
CA VAL A 120 12.28 -13.87 -15.33
C VAL A 120 13.14 -12.77 -15.94
N TYR A 121 12.77 -11.52 -15.64
CA TYR A 121 13.57 -10.35 -16.02
C TYR A 121 15.02 -10.49 -15.50
N GLY A 122 16.01 -10.28 -16.37
CA GLY A 122 17.43 -10.54 -16.09
C GLY A 122 17.96 -9.94 -14.78
N PRO A 123 17.72 -8.66 -14.48
CA PRO A 123 18.07 -8.04 -13.18
C PRO A 123 17.52 -8.76 -11.96
N THR A 124 16.36 -9.44 -12.06
CA THR A 124 15.84 -10.26 -10.96
C THR A 124 16.78 -11.44 -10.66
N THR A 125 17.23 -12.13 -11.68
CA THR A 125 18.24 -13.20 -11.51
C THR A 125 19.55 -12.67 -10.94
N THR A 126 19.98 -11.50 -11.41
CA THR A 126 21.21 -10.87 -10.92
C THR A 126 21.11 -10.58 -9.43
N ILE A 127 20.03 -9.94 -8.98
CA ILE A 127 19.87 -9.57 -7.55
C ILE A 127 19.79 -10.81 -6.65
N LEU A 128 19.11 -11.87 -7.10
CA LEU A 128 19.01 -13.13 -6.36
C LEU A 128 20.37 -13.83 -6.22
N ASN A 129 21.26 -13.73 -7.21
CA ASN A 129 22.58 -14.37 -7.18
C ASN A 129 23.65 -13.52 -6.47
N THR A 130 23.44 -12.21 -6.31
CA THR A 130 24.49 -11.31 -5.82
C THR A 130 24.20 -10.68 -4.46
N ILE A 131 22.93 -10.62 -4.07
CA ILE A 131 22.51 -9.94 -2.83
C ILE A 131 21.79 -10.90 -1.88
N PHE A 132 20.96 -11.79 -2.39
CA PHE A 132 20.22 -12.80 -1.63
C PHE A 132 20.83 -14.18 -1.80
#